data_50256214263bd8f73a40bfd5ae76bea9
#
_entry.id   50256214263bd8f73a40bfd5ae76bea9
#
_cell.length_a   1.000
_cell.length_b   1.000
_cell.length_c   1.000
_cell.angle_alpha   90.00
_cell.angle_beta   90.00
_cell.angle_gamma   90.00
#
_symmetry.space_group_name_H-M   'P 1'
#
loop_
_entity.id
_entity.type
_entity.pdbx_description
1 polymer ?
#
loop_
_entity_poly.entity_id
_entity_poly.type
_entity_poly.pdbx_seq_one_letter_code
_entity_poly.pdbx_strand_id
1 'polypeptide(L)'
;MSLYHEAADILSTSTNTPHPSSEGGSLKARVFGRKNLKSPPSQLYALVLETCKWSGVLKEVIERAELLRHERKLTPLLALLLVHDLLLAKGGIALPQSHGLRSSIDRHKARLSSEFTRARLRRKAPSVEALRGQVHQATAGEEASYPRWVRVNALLSTVEEQLATTFRAYQKVDTIREVVASATATAGDDRRRVFLDPHVPNLLAITPGSDLSKTEAYTSGKIILQDKASCFPAYLLDPRPQDGDVVDACAAPGNKTTHLASILHGHSLSNGDCAPSKEQQSTIFAFEKDTRRAQTLQKMVRIAGAKDMIRIAAGQDFLQVNVQDAVYKNVSALLLDPSCSGSGIVGRDSMPPLHLPEFPTSSSFSSSSSSSPSSSAQQKKKKPPREDPSYQRKRKLDQVADTQSPNRTLLRDDDGNETVLDSEKDLHERLQALSSFQLTLLLHAFRFPSATKVTYSTCSVHRQENEHVVMKALQSGVARARGWRILRREDQVAGMQAWPVRGLVDACEGDESVAEGCIRTYKDDGHGVMGFFVAAFVRDAGSGVVVGEKGPCGLGEDGGGAGHDVGHGDGDVRDGDGEDAGSDWSGFED
;
A
#
# COMPACT_ATOMS: atom_id res chain seq x y z
N MET A 1 6.39 -4.36 30.31
CA MET A 1 5.00 -4.54 29.83
C MET A 1 4.95 -5.84 29.06
N SER A 2 3.83 -6.55 29.06
CA SER A 2 3.65 -7.77 28.24
C SER A 2 3.12 -7.38 26.86
N LEU A 3 3.24 -8.28 25.88
CA LEU A 3 2.67 -8.18 24.53
C LEU A 3 1.22 -7.63 24.55
N TYR A 4 0.38 -8.13 25.45
CA TYR A 4 -1.03 -7.74 25.56
C TYR A 4 -1.24 -6.31 26.08
N HIS A 5 -0.35 -5.81 26.96
CA HIS A 5 -0.42 -4.42 27.39
C HIS A 5 0.00 -3.47 26.28
N GLU A 6 1.07 -3.80 25.55
CA GLU A 6 1.50 -2.99 24.39
C GLU A 6 0.44 -2.98 23.29
N ALA A 7 -0.19 -4.14 23.02
CA ALA A 7 -1.31 -4.23 22.08
C ALA A 7 -2.54 -3.42 22.54
N ALA A 8 -2.87 -3.49 23.85
CA ALA A 8 -3.97 -2.71 24.41
C ALA A 8 -3.70 -1.21 24.35
N ASP A 9 -2.46 -0.76 24.59
CA ASP A 9 -2.07 0.65 24.47
C ASP A 9 -2.20 1.16 23.01
N ILE A 10 -1.85 0.32 22.03
CA ILE A 10 -2.03 0.64 20.60
C ILE A 10 -3.50 0.81 20.25
N LEU A 11 -4.37 -0.05 20.81
CA LEU A 11 -5.82 0.01 20.57
C LEU A 11 -6.50 1.13 21.36
N SER A 12 -6.04 1.47 22.59
CA SER A 12 -6.66 2.49 23.44
C SER A 12 -6.54 3.89 22.86
N THR A 13 -5.47 4.19 22.14
CA THR A 13 -5.32 5.46 21.40
C THR A 13 -6.35 5.60 20.29
N SER A 14 -6.98 4.50 19.84
CA SER A 14 -8.05 4.51 18.83
C SER A 14 -9.46 4.67 19.40
N THR A 15 -9.68 4.36 20.68
CA THR A 15 -11.03 4.33 21.29
C THR A 15 -11.41 5.63 22.00
N ASN A 16 -10.46 6.52 22.24
CA ASN A 16 -10.70 7.79 22.95
C ASN A 16 -11.14 8.93 22.02
N THR A 17 -11.32 8.67 20.73
CA THR A 17 -11.80 9.65 19.75
C THR A 17 -13.17 9.26 19.21
N PRO A 18 -14.10 10.22 19.05
CA PRO A 18 -15.47 9.97 18.56
C PRO A 18 -15.56 9.48 17.12
N HIS A 19 -14.47 9.57 16.35
CA HIS A 19 -14.35 9.05 14.99
C HIS A 19 -13.12 8.14 14.87
N PRO A 20 -13.28 6.88 14.42
CA PRO A 20 -12.17 5.91 14.28
C PRO A 20 -11.13 6.29 13.21
N SER A 21 -11.34 7.37 12.47
CA SER A 21 -10.44 7.87 11.41
C SER A 21 -9.56 9.06 11.81
N SER A 22 -9.63 9.59 13.06
CA SER A 22 -9.12 10.93 13.33
C SER A 22 -7.89 11.06 14.23
N GLU A 23 -7.37 10.00 14.88
CA GLU A 23 -6.12 10.12 15.65
C GLU A 23 -5.23 8.88 15.51
N GLY A 24 -4.06 9.08 14.89
CA GLY A 24 -2.90 8.23 15.04
C GLY A 24 -2.61 7.20 13.97
N GLY A 25 -2.54 7.58 12.72
CA GLY A 25 -1.90 6.78 11.67
C GLY A 25 -2.52 5.41 11.36
N SER A 26 -2.10 4.81 10.25
CA SER A 26 -2.45 3.40 9.98
C SER A 26 -1.98 2.51 11.13
N LEU A 27 -2.68 1.41 11.38
CA LEU A 27 -2.27 0.44 12.42
C LEU A 27 -0.81 0.03 12.24
N LYS A 28 -0.36 -0.12 11.00
CA LYS A 28 1.02 -0.46 10.66
C LYS A 28 2.01 0.60 11.16
N ALA A 29 1.73 1.88 10.92
CA ALA A 29 2.58 2.97 11.39
C ALA A 29 2.57 3.11 12.91
N ARG A 30 1.41 2.95 13.54
CA ARG A 30 1.28 2.98 15.00
C ARG A 30 2.06 1.86 15.69
N VAL A 31 2.24 0.73 15.02
CA VAL A 31 3.03 -0.39 15.52
C VAL A 31 4.50 -0.24 15.18
N PHE A 32 4.83 -0.05 13.89
CA PHE A 32 6.22 -0.04 13.42
C PHE A 32 6.95 1.29 13.64
N GLY A 33 6.22 2.41 13.82
CA GLY A 33 6.79 3.72 14.14
C GLY A 33 7.20 3.89 15.61
N ARG A 34 6.75 3.04 16.53
CA ARG A 34 7.11 3.15 17.95
C ARG A 34 8.53 2.64 18.21
N LYS A 35 9.41 3.51 18.73
CA LYS A 35 10.83 3.18 19.00
C LYS A 35 11.06 2.35 20.28
N ASN A 36 10.09 2.25 21.20
CA ASN A 36 10.27 1.69 22.55
C ASN A 36 9.44 0.42 22.81
N LEU A 37 9.13 -0.37 21.77
CA LEU A 37 8.43 -1.63 21.92
C LEU A 37 9.36 -2.71 22.49
N LYS A 38 8.87 -3.48 23.46
CA LYS A 38 9.57 -4.65 24.02
C LYS A 38 9.24 -5.93 23.27
N SER A 39 8.06 -5.96 22.65
CA SER A 39 7.59 -7.08 21.82
C SER A 39 7.93 -6.84 20.35
N PRO A 40 8.14 -7.91 19.55
CA PRO A 40 8.37 -7.78 18.10
C PRO A 40 7.20 -7.05 17.42
N PRO A 41 7.45 -5.99 16.63
CA PRO A 41 6.39 -5.21 15.98
C PRO A 41 5.47 -6.05 15.10
N SER A 42 6.01 -7.04 14.38
CA SER A 42 5.23 -7.95 13.53
C SER A 42 4.22 -8.79 14.33
N GLN A 43 4.62 -9.26 15.51
CA GLN A 43 3.74 -10.02 16.40
C GLN A 43 2.64 -9.14 16.99
N LEU A 44 2.98 -7.90 17.40
CA LEU A 44 2.00 -6.91 17.86
C LEU A 44 0.99 -6.57 16.77
N TYR A 45 1.47 -6.30 15.56
CA TYR A 45 0.61 -5.99 14.42
C TYR A 45 -0.37 -7.12 14.12
N ALA A 46 0.12 -8.36 14.03
CA ALA A 46 -0.73 -9.53 13.78
C ALA A 46 -1.79 -9.72 14.88
N LEU A 47 -1.39 -9.63 16.16
CA LEU A 47 -2.33 -9.77 17.27
C LEU A 47 -3.42 -8.71 17.25
N VAL A 48 -3.05 -7.45 17.06
CA VAL A 48 -4.00 -6.31 17.03
C VAL A 48 -4.96 -6.45 15.85
N LEU A 49 -4.43 -6.68 14.64
CA LEU A 49 -5.24 -6.82 13.43
C LEU A 49 -6.24 -7.96 13.53
N GLU A 50 -5.78 -9.16 13.91
CA GLU A 50 -6.67 -10.32 14.04
C GLU A 50 -7.70 -10.13 15.16
N THR A 51 -7.31 -9.54 16.30
CA THR A 51 -8.28 -9.22 17.36
C THR A 51 -9.36 -8.26 16.87
N CYS A 52 -9.02 -7.24 16.07
CA CYS A 52 -10.01 -6.33 15.47
C CYS A 52 -10.97 -7.07 14.54
N LYS A 53 -10.46 -7.91 13.63
CA LYS A 53 -11.28 -8.73 12.73
C LYS A 53 -12.31 -9.60 13.49
N TRP A 54 -11.85 -10.22 14.56
CA TRP A 54 -12.68 -11.12 15.37
C TRP A 54 -13.50 -10.41 16.46
N SER A 55 -13.32 -9.10 16.66
CA SER A 55 -13.88 -8.36 17.80
C SER A 55 -15.39 -8.51 17.95
N GLY A 56 -16.16 -8.54 16.85
CA GLY A 56 -17.61 -8.74 16.88
C GLY A 56 -18.03 -10.11 17.40
N VAL A 57 -17.27 -11.17 17.10
CA VAL A 57 -17.51 -12.53 17.63
C VAL A 57 -17.06 -12.63 19.07
N LEU A 58 -15.86 -12.10 19.37
CA LEU A 58 -15.27 -12.16 20.70
C LEU A 58 -16.04 -11.32 21.72
N LYS A 59 -16.57 -10.15 21.32
CA LYS A 59 -17.51 -9.35 22.15
C LYS A 59 -18.66 -10.21 22.63
N GLU A 60 -19.36 -10.86 21.71
CA GLU A 60 -20.50 -11.72 22.02
C GLU A 60 -20.11 -12.88 22.99
N VAL A 61 -18.97 -13.52 22.76
CA VAL A 61 -18.46 -14.60 23.60
C VAL A 61 -18.16 -14.12 25.02
N ILE A 62 -17.45 -12.99 25.16
CA ILE A 62 -17.06 -12.40 26.44
C ILE A 62 -18.28 -11.98 27.25
N GLU A 63 -19.24 -11.31 26.61
CA GLU A 63 -20.48 -10.84 27.25
C GLU A 63 -21.35 -12.01 27.73
N ARG A 64 -21.57 -13.03 26.89
CA ARG A 64 -22.35 -14.23 27.25
C ARG A 64 -21.66 -15.10 28.29
N ALA A 65 -20.32 -15.13 28.30
CA ALA A 65 -19.56 -15.76 29.35
C ALA A 65 -19.53 -14.94 30.64
N GLU A 66 -20.05 -13.70 30.66
CA GLU A 66 -19.98 -12.74 31.78
C GLU A 66 -18.56 -12.54 32.32
N LEU A 67 -17.54 -12.64 31.46
CA LEU A 67 -16.14 -12.63 31.86
C LEU A 67 -15.79 -11.38 32.67
N LEU A 68 -16.19 -10.19 32.19
CA LEU A 68 -15.89 -8.90 32.84
C LEU A 68 -16.63 -8.72 34.16
N ARG A 69 -17.72 -9.45 34.40
CA ARG A 69 -18.43 -9.46 35.68
C ARG A 69 -17.61 -10.19 36.76
N HIS A 70 -16.99 -11.30 36.37
CA HIS A 70 -16.19 -12.14 37.28
C HIS A 70 -14.77 -11.60 37.46
N GLU A 71 -14.17 -11.03 36.41
CA GLU A 71 -12.80 -10.54 36.38
C GLU A 71 -12.75 -9.01 36.27
N ARG A 72 -13.14 -8.30 37.36
CA ARG A 72 -13.28 -6.83 37.39
C ARG A 72 -11.98 -6.05 37.16
N LYS A 73 -10.82 -6.69 37.28
CA LYS A 73 -9.50 -6.08 36.99
C LYS A 73 -9.12 -6.16 35.51
N LEU A 74 -9.87 -6.90 34.71
CA LEU A 74 -9.61 -7.09 33.30
C LEU A 74 -10.32 -5.99 32.49
N THR A 75 -9.56 -5.23 31.70
CA THR A 75 -10.16 -4.22 30.80
C THR A 75 -10.80 -4.89 29.59
N PRO A 76 -11.81 -4.28 28.94
CA PRO A 76 -12.42 -4.81 27.72
C PRO A 76 -11.42 -5.14 26.62
N LEU A 77 -10.39 -4.29 26.41
CA LEU A 77 -9.34 -4.51 25.43
C LEU A 77 -8.46 -5.72 25.77
N LEU A 78 -8.01 -5.82 27.03
CA LEU A 78 -7.22 -6.98 27.47
C LEU A 78 -8.04 -8.28 27.39
N ALA A 79 -9.34 -8.23 27.69
CA ALA A 79 -10.22 -9.37 27.55
C ALA A 79 -10.29 -9.84 26.10
N LEU A 80 -10.49 -8.92 25.13
CA LEU A 80 -10.52 -9.26 23.70
C LEU A 80 -9.22 -9.92 23.24
N LEU A 81 -8.07 -9.30 23.54
CA LEU A 81 -6.74 -9.78 23.12
C LEU A 81 -6.43 -11.17 23.70
N LEU A 82 -6.68 -11.37 24.98
CA LEU A 82 -6.38 -12.64 25.67
C LEU A 82 -7.35 -13.76 25.23
N VAL A 83 -8.65 -13.44 25.04
CA VAL A 83 -9.65 -14.41 24.58
C VAL A 83 -9.41 -14.77 23.11
N HIS A 84 -8.94 -13.81 22.29
CA HIS A 84 -8.49 -14.10 20.93
C HIS A 84 -7.42 -15.21 20.94
N ASP A 85 -6.35 -15.03 21.69
CA ASP A 85 -5.26 -15.99 21.71
C ASP A 85 -5.66 -17.33 22.35
N LEU A 86 -6.51 -17.30 23.39
CA LEU A 86 -7.05 -18.54 23.98
C LEU A 86 -7.79 -19.41 22.95
N LEU A 87 -8.62 -18.79 22.10
CA LEU A 87 -9.58 -19.49 21.23
C LEU A 87 -9.06 -19.73 19.80
N LEU A 88 -8.17 -18.85 19.30
CA LEU A 88 -7.82 -18.78 17.88
C LEU A 88 -6.34 -18.95 17.58
N ALA A 89 -5.44 -18.60 18.52
CA ALA A 89 -4.00 -18.75 18.31
C ALA A 89 -3.57 -20.21 18.52
N LYS A 90 -2.74 -20.74 17.62
CA LYS A 90 -2.20 -22.13 17.71
C LYS A 90 -1.42 -22.37 19.00
N GLY A 91 -0.68 -21.37 19.49
CA GLY A 91 0.12 -21.44 20.73
C GLY A 91 -0.66 -21.05 22.01
N GLY A 92 -1.93 -20.64 21.87
CA GLY A 92 -2.70 -20.08 22.99
C GLY A 92 -2.15 -18.76 23.52
N ILE A 93 -2.44 -18.44 24.79
CA ILE A 93 -2.01 -17.20 25.42
C ILE A 93 -0.48 -17.16 25.59
N ALA A 94 0.18 -16.17 25.04
CA ALA A 94 1.63 -15.97 25.05
C ALA A 94 2.14 -15.41 26.41
N LEU A 95 1.74 -16.05 27.51
CA LEU A 95 2.16 -15.72 28.88
C LEU A 95 2.40 -17.01 29.66
N PRO A 96 3.30 -17.02 30.69
CA PRO A 96 3.46 -18.13 31.56
C PRO A 96 2.17 -18.50 32.33
N GLN A 97 1.98 -19.76 32.67
CA GLN A 97 0.76 -20.21 33.37
C GLN A 97 0.58 -19.51 34.75
N SER A 98 1.68 -19.14 35.41
CA SER A 98 1.67 -18.40 36.66
C SER A 98 1.29 -16.92 36.55
N HIS A 99 1.18 -16.39 35.31
CA HIS A 99 0.87 -14.98 35.11
C HIS A 99 -0.60 -14.68 35.40
N GLY A 100 -0.86 -13.65 36.23
CA GLY A 100 -2.22 -13.30 36.67
C GLY A 100 -3.25 -13.09 35.57
N LEU A 101 -2.89 -12.44 34.43
CA LEU A 101 -3.77 -12.26 33.29
C LEU A 101 -4.15 -13.60 32.64
N ARG A 102 -3.19 -14.52 32.52
CA ARG A 102 -3.49 -15.85 31.98
C ARG A 102 -4.39 -16.64 32.92
N SER A 103 -4.07 -16.66 34.22
CA SER A 103 -4.89 -17.34 35.21
C SER A 103 -6.32 -16.84 35.28
N SER A 104 -6.55 -15.52 35.09
CA SER A 104 -7.92 -14.97 35.05
C SER A 104 -8.72 -15.46 33.84
N ILE A 105 -8.08 -15.71 32.70
CA ILE A 105 -8.75 -16.24 31.52
C ILE A 105 -8.91 -17.78 31.61
N ASP A 106 -7.88 -18.48 32.06
CA ASP A 106 -7.88 -19.95 32.14
C ASP A 106 -8.99 -20.48 33.08
N ARG A 107 -9.35 -19.75 34.16
CA ARG A 107 -10.50 -20.07 35.01
C ARG A 107 -11.83 -20.16 34.28
N HIS A 108 -11.97 -19.39 33.21
CA HIS A 108 -13.19 -19.30 32.39
C HIS A 108 -13.07 -20.04 31.04
N LYS A 109 -11.98 -20.76 30.79
CA LYS A 109 -11.67 -21.42 29.52
C LYS A 109 -12.81 -22.28 28.99
N ALA A 110 -13.37 -23.16 29.84
CA ALA A 110 -14.46 -24.05 29.42
C ALA A 110 -15.72 -23.27 28.99
N ARG A 111 -16.07 -22.22 29.76
CA ARG A 111 -17.23 -21.37 29.46
C ARG A 111 -17.01 -20.56 28.19
N LEU A 112 -15.84 -19.96 28.01
CA LEU A 112 -15.47 -19.21 26.79
C LEU A 112 -15.49 -20.11 25.55
N SER A 113 -14.94 -21.32 25.63
CA SER A 113 -14.97 -22.29 24.53
C SER A 113 -16.40 -22.74 24.18
N SER A 114 -17.25 -22.94 25.19
CA SER A 114 -18.67 -23.28 24.99
C SER A 114 -19.41 -22.14 24.30
N GLU A 115 -19.26 -20.89 24.76
CA GLU A 115 -19.89 -19.72 24.13
C GLU A 115 -19.35 -19.45 22.73
N PHE A 116 -18.07 -19.68 22.47
CA PHE A 116 -17.51 -19.60 21.12
C PHE A 116 -18.14 -20.63 20.18
N THR A 117 -18.31 -21.87 20.64
CA THR A 117 -19.00 -22.90 19.85
C THR A 117 -20.45 -22.48 19.56
N ARG A 118 -21.16 -21.94 20.56
CA ARG A 118 -22.53 -21.42 20.37
C ARG A 118 -22.57 -20.23 19.40
N ALA A 119 -21.60 -19.30 19.49
CA ALA A 119 -21.50 -18.17 18.58
C ALA A 119 -21.25 -18.62 17.13
N ARG A 120 -20.45 -19.67 16.93
CA ARG A 120 -20.23 -20.32 15.63
C ARG A 120 -21.52 -20.93 15.07
N LEU A 121 -22.25 -21.68 15.91
CA LEU A 121 -23.50 -22.31 15.50
C LEU A 121 -24.61 -21.30 15.15
N ARG A 122 -24.72 -20.20 15.91
CA ARG A 122 -25.63 -19.08 15.58
C ARG A 122 -25.35 -18.49 14.21
N ARG A 123 -24.07 -18.44 13.81
CA ARG A 123 -23.62 -17.96 12.47
C ARG A 123 -23.70 -19.05 11.39
N LYS A 124 -24.25 -20.22 11.72
CA LYS A 124 -24.40 -21.38 10.80
C LYS A 124 -23.05 -21.80 10.18
N ALA A 125 -21.93 -21.58 10.87
CA ALA A 125 -20.62 -21.99 10.40
C ALA A 125 -20.34 -23.46 10.82
N PRO A 126 -20.15 -24.41 9.89
CA PRO A 126 -19.94 -25.82 10.20
C PRO A 126 -18.61 -26.08 10.91
N SER A 127 -17.58 -25.29 10.63
CA SER A 127 -16.25 -25.41 11.26
C SER A 127 -15.72 -24.05 11.70
N VAL A 128 -14.60 -24.04 12.44
CA VAL A 128 -13.90 -22.81 12.83
C VAL A 128 -13.31 -22.12 11.58
N GLU A 129 -12.85 -22.91 10.62
CA GLU A 129 -12.34 -22.42 9.33
C GLU A 129 -13.45 -21.73 8.53
N ALA A 130 -14.66 -22.30 8.50
CA ALA A 130 -15.81 -21.66 7.86
C ALA A 130 -16.18 -20.33 8.55
N LEU A 131 -16.15 -20.29 9.91
CA LEU A 131 -16.37 -19.07 10.65
C LEU A 131 -15.26 -18.03 10.36
N ARG A 132 -14.00 -18.46 10.24
CA ARG A 132 -12.89 -17.60 9.85
C ARG A 132 -13.14 -16.99 8.48
N GLY A 133 -13.53 -17.78 7.51
CA GLY A 133 -13.93 -17.30 6.18
C GLY A 133 -15.01 -16.21 6.25
N GLN A 134 -16.09 -16.42 7.04
CA GLN A 134 -17.15 -15.43 7.24
C GLN A 134 -16.64 -14.14 7.90
N VAL A 135 -15.77 -14.24 8.92
CA VAL A 135 -15.18 -13.09 9.60
C VAL A 135 -14.26 -12.32 8.65
N HIS A 136 -13.40 -13.01 7.92
CA HIS A 136 -12.54 -12.38 6.92
C HIS A 136 -13.36 -11.67 5.84
N GLN A 137 -14.41 -12.32 5.34
CA GLN A 137 -15.29 -11.71 4.34
C GLN A 137 -16.03 -10.48 4.88
N ALA A 138 -16.53 -10.52 6.12
CA ALA A 138 -17.22 -9.40 6.75
C ALA A 138 -16.29 -8.22 7.08
N THR A 139 -15.00 -8.48 7.30
CA THR A 139 -13.99 -7.47 7.65
C THR A 139 -13.12 -7.04 6.48
N ALA A 140 -13.15 -7.77 5.37
CA ALA A 140 -12.42 -7.41 4.16
C ALA A 140 -12.92 -6.09 3.51
N GLY A 141 -14.10 -5.61 3.91
CA GLY A 141 -14.64 -4.32 3.48
C GLY A 141 -14.51 -4.11 1.97
N GLU A 142 -13.97 -2.96 1.58
CA GLU A 142 -13.73 -2.62 0.18
C GLU A 142 -12.67 -3.52 -0.49
N GLU A 143 -11.70 -4.07 0.26
CA GLU A 143 -10.66 -4.97 -0.30
C GLU A 143 -11.24 -6.25 -0.91
N ALA A 144 -12.36 -6.78 -0.37
CA ALA A 144 -13.05 -7.94 -0.95
C ALA A 144 -13.65 -7.65 -2.34
N SER A 145 -13.78 -6.39 -2.70
CA SER A 145 -14.32 -5.96 -3.99
C SER A 145 -13.27 -5.89 -5.09
N TYR A 146 -11.98 -6.12 -4.77
CA TYR A 146 -10.89 -6.06 -5.75
C TYR A 146 -10.33 -7.43 -6.05
N PRO A 147 -10.05 -7.75 -7.33
CA PRO A 147 -9.35 -8.98 -7.68
C PRO A 147 -7.89 -8.90 -7.21
N ARG A 148 -7.28 -10.05 -7.00
CA ARG A 148 -5.83 -10.10 -6.85
C ARG A 148 -5.19 -10.11 -8.23
N TRP A 149 -4.40 -9.10 -8.53
CA TRP A 149 -3.67 -9.00 -9.79
C TRP A 149 -2.33 -9.72 -9.73
N VAL A 150 -2.02 -10.46 -10.78
CA VAL A 150 -0.81 -11.29 -10.90
C VAL A 150 -0.19 -11.07 -12.27
N ARG A 151 1.00 -10.53 -12.30
CA ARG A 151 1.79 -10.41 -13.52
C ARG A 151 2.62 -11.66 -13.71
N VAL A 152 2.48 -12.34 -14.84
CA VAL A 152 3.37 -13.42 -15.26
C VAL A 152 4.68 -12.80 -15.72
N ASN A 153 5.79 -13.26 -15.16
CA ASN A 153 7.12 -12.76 -15.47
C ASN A 153 7.65 -13.39 -16.76
N ALA A 154 7.63 -12.64 -17.84
CA ALA A 154 8.04 -13.13 -19.16
C ALA A 154 9.53 -13.52 -19.26
N LEU A 155 10.36 -13.14 -18.28
CA LEU A 155 11.75 -13.62 -18.18
C LEU A 155 11.85 -15.11 -17.81
N LEU A 156 10.86 -15.63 -17.06
CA LEU A 156 10.95 -16.96 -16.42
C LEU A 156 9.80 -17.90 -16.78
N SER A 157 8.70 -17.40 -17.35
CA SER A 157 7.49 -18.20 -17.62
C SER A 157 6.57 -17.52 -18.62
N THR A 158 5.56 -18.25 -19.09
CA THR A 158 4.49 -17.75 -19.96
C THR A 158 3.13 -17.88 -19.30
N VAL A 159 2.14 -17.16 -19.84
CA VAL A 159 0.75 -17.24 -19.36
C VAL A 159 0.21 -18.67 -19.50
N GLU A 160 0.50 -19.32 -20.62
CA GLU A 160 0.08 -20.70 -20.91
C GLU A 160 0.64 -21.67 -19.88
N GLU A 161 1.94 -21.56 -19.55
CA GLU A 161 2.58 -22.38 -18.51
C GLU A 161 1.90 -22.16 -17.15
N GLN A 162 1.64 -20.91 -16.77
CA GLN A 162 1.04 -20.62 -15.48
C GLN A 162 -0.42 -21.07 -15.39
N LEU A 163 -1.19 -20.97 -16.47
CA LEU A 163 -2.56 -21.49 -16.53
C LEU A 163 -2.58 -23.03 -16.45
N ALA A 164 -1.59 -23.70 -17.06
CA ALA A 164 -1.48 -25.17 -17.02
C ALA A 164 -0.97 -25.72 -15.67
N THR A 165 -0.24 -24.91 -14.89
CA THR A 165 0.41 -25.31 -13.64
C THR A 165 -0.22 -24.66 -12.41
N THR A 166 0.18 -23.43 -12.08
CA THR A 166 -0.21 -22.71 -10.87
C THR A 166 -1.72 -22.46 -10.80
N PHE A 167 -2.34 -22.12 -11.93
CA PHE A 167 -3.75 -21.80 -12.02
C PHE A 167 -4.61 -22.93 -12.62
N ARG A 168 -4.07 -24.15 -12.73
CA ARG A 168 -4.80 -25.30 -13.30
C ARG A 168 -6.15 -25.57 -12.65
N ALA A 169 -6.26 -25.33 -11.35
CA ALA A 169 -7.50 -25.50 -10.59
C ALA A 169 -8.46 -24.30 -10.67
N TYR A 170 -8.07 -23.24 -11.36
CA TYR A 170 -8.88 -22.03 -11.50
C TYR A 170 -9.78 -22.13 -12.72
N GLN A 171 -11.03 -21.72 -12.57
CA GLN A 171 -11.96 -21.59 -13.70
C GLN A 171 -11.65 -20.28 -14.44
N LYS A 172 -11.35 -20.39 -15.73
CA LYS A 172 -11.23 -19.20 -16.60
C LYS A 172 -12.61 -18.54 -16.77
N VAL A 173 -12.66 -17.23 -16.62
CA VAL A 173 -13.85 -16.39 -16.78
C VAL A 173 -13.58 -15.23 -17.71
N ASP A 174 -14.64 -14.59 -18.23
CA ASP A 174 -14.53 -13.56 -19.26
C ASP A 174 -14.66 -12.14 -18.70
N THR A 175 -15.01 -11.98 -17.42
CA THR A 175 -15.21 -10.66 -16.80
C THR A 175 -14.59 -10.56 -15.40
N ILE A 176 -14.11 -9.35 -15.07
CA ILE A 176 -13.65 -9.02 -13.71
C ILE A 176 -14.76 -9.19 -12.67
N ARG A 177 -16.00 -8.86 -13.05
CA ARG A 177 -17.16 -9.00 -12.15
C ARG A 177 -17.34 -10.45 -11.68
N GLU A 178 -17.14 -11.43 -12.56
CA GLU A 178 -17.20 -12.84 -12.18
C GLU A 178 -16.08 -13.23 -11.23
N VAL A 179 -14.86 -12.69 -11.43
CA VAL A 179 -13.74 -12.92 -10.50
C VAL A 179 -14.07 -12.42 -9.10
N VAL A 180 -14.61 -11.20 -8.98
CA VAL A 180 -14.94 -10.58 -7.69
C VAL A 180 -16.19 -11.24 -7.06
N ALA A 181 -17.22 -11.57 -7.85
CA ALA A 181 -18.44 -12.21 -7.35
C ALA A 181 -18.17 -13.56 -6.68
N SER A 182 -17.08 -14.25 -7.02
CA SER A 182 -16.69 -15.50 -6.36
C SER A 182 -16.30 -15.33 -4.89
N ALA A 183 -15.89 -14.13 -4.47
CA ALA A 183 -15.59 -13.85 -3.07
C ALA A 183 -16.85 -13.73 -2.19
N THR A 184 -18.02 -13.45 -2.79
CA THR A 184 -19.31 -13.29 -2.10
C THR A 184 -20.22 -14.53 -2.21
N ALA A 185 -19.79 -15.57 -2.93
CA ALA A 185 -20.57 -16.77 -3.13
C ALA A 185 -20.80 -17.52 -1.81
N THR A 186 -22.05 -17.98 -1.61
CA THR A 186 -22.47 -18.75 -0.43
C THR A 186 -21.64 -20.03 -0.27
N ALA A 187 -21.46 -20.47 0.97
CA ALA A 187 -20.71 -21.67 1.35
C ALA A 187 -21.06 -22.87 0.45
N GLY A 188 -20.19 -23.20 -0.49
CA GLY A 188 -20.36 -24.31 -1.44
C GLY A 188 -19.75 -24.05 -2.83
N ASP A 189 -19.56 -22.82 -3.24
CA ASP A 189 -18.88 -22.47 -4.50
C ASP A 189 -17.46 -21.95 -4.22
N ASP A 190 -16.57 -22.87 -3.83
CA ASP A 190 -15.13 -22.60 -3.59
C ASP A 190 -14.34 -22.55 -4.92
N ARG A 191 -14.99 -22.08 -5.99
CA ARG A 191 -14.37 -22.03 -7.32
C ARG A 191 -13.45 -20.82 -7.42
N ARG A 192 -12.17 -21.10 -7.41
CA ARG A 192 -11.13 -20.11 -7.76
C ARG A 192 -11.27 -19.73 -9.23
N ARG A 193 -11.31 -18.43 -9.50
CA ARG A 193 -11.49 -17.91 -10.86
C ARG A 193 -10.28 -17.13 -11.31
N VAL A 194 -10.01 -17.19 -12.63
CA VAL A 194 -8.93 -16.46 -13.28
C VAL A 194 -9.45 -15.77 -14.54
N PHE A 195 -9.06 -14.51 -14.69
CA PHE A 195 -9.39 -13.68 -15.86
C PHE A 195 -8.10 -13.18 -16.49
N LEU A 196 -8.01 -13.22 -17.83
CA LEU A 196 -6.89 -12.66 -18.57
C LEU A 196 -7.18 -11.20 -18.90
N ASP A 197 -6.26 -10.31 -18.55
CA ASP A 197 -6.44 -8.89 -18.79
C ASP A 197 -6.34 -8.54 -20.28
N PRO A 198 -7.32 -7.81 -20.87
CA PRO A 198 -7.28 -7.42 -22.27
C PRO A 198 -6.42 -6.19 -22.54
N HIS A 199 -6.00 -5.44 -21.51
CA HIS A 199 -5.27 -4.18 -21.66
C HIS A 199 -3.77 -4.33 -21.47
N VAL A 200 -3.35 -5.10 -20.44
CA VAL A 200 -1.93 -5.30 -20.11
C VAL A 200 -1.55 -6.75 -20.40
N PRO A 201 -0.57 -6.97 -21.30
CA PRO A 201 -0.08 -8.32 -21.58
C PRO A 201 0.47 -9.02 -20.34
N ASN A 202 0.36 -10.34 -20.29
CA ASN A 202 0.86 -11.19 -19.21
C ASN A 202 0.28 -10.88 -17.82
N LEU A 203 -0.89 -10.26 -17.75
CA LEU A 203 -1.57 -9.90 -16.51
C LEU A 203 -2.84 -10.73 -16.30
N LEU A 204 -2.97 -11.30 -15.11
CA LEU A 204 -4.10 -12.11 -14.69
C LEU A 204 -4.78 -11.48 -13.48
N ALA A 205 -6.11 -11.54 -13.44
CA ALA A 205 -6.88 -11.27 -12.23
C ALA A 205 -7.38 -12.58 -11.64
N ILE A 206 -7.22 -12.77 -10.34
CA ILE A 206 -7.70 -13.95 -9.63
C ILE A 206 -8.63 -13.56 -8.49
N THR A 207 -9.37 -14.55 -7.98
CA THR A 207 -10.30 -14.40 -6.86
C THR A 207 -9.65 -13.63 -5.70
N PRO A 208 -10.34 -12.59 -5.15
CA PRO A 208 -9.87 -11.83 -3.99
C PRO A 208 -9.46 -12.73 -2.82
N GLY A 209 -8.47 -12.29 -2.03
CA GLY A 209 -8.00 -13.04 -0.86
C GLY A 209 -7.22 -14.31 -1.16
N SER A 210 -6.91 -14.61 -2.45
CA SER A 210 -6.06 -15.76 -2.81
C SER A 210 -4.62 -15.53 -2.34
N ASP A 211 -4.12 -16.37 -1.44
CA ASP A 211 -2.73 -16.33 -0.98
C ASP A 211 -1.85 -17.17 -1.92
N LEU A 212 -1.00 -16.50 -2.68
CA LEU A 212 -0.01 -17.12 -3.57
C LEU A 212 1.41 -17.09 -2.98
N SER A 213 1.63 -16.45 -1.84
CA SER A 213 2.97 -16.19 -1.28
C SER A 213 3.80 -17.45 -1.03
N LYS A 214 3.14 -18.60 -0.83
CA LYS A 214 3.78 -19.91 -0.60
C LYS A 214 3.88 -20.78 -1.83
N THR A 215 3.41 -20.32 -2.99
CA THR A 215 3.49 -21.08 -4.23
C THR A 215 4.90 -21.06 -4.79
N GLU A 216 5.30 -22.16 -5.45
CA GLU A 216 6.58 -22.22 -6.14
C GLU A 216 6.71 -21.10 -7.19
N ALA A 217 5.65 -20.84 -7.95
CA ALA A 217 5.65 -19.81 -8.97
C ALA A 217 5.96 -18.41 -8.41
N TYR A 218 5.47 -18.08 -7.20
CA TYR A 218 5.74 -16.81 -6.53
C TYR A 218 7.17 -16.77 -5.97
N THR A 219 7.57 -17.81 -5.24
CA THR A 219 8.90 -17.85 -4.60
C THR A 219 10.04 -17.95 -5.61
N SER A 220 9.81 -18.53 -6.79
CA SER A 220 10.75 -18.58 -7.90
C SER A 220 10.71 -17.37 -8.83
N GLY A 221 9.79 -16.42 -8.61
CA GLY A 221 9.66 -15.21 -9.43
C GLY A 221 9.00 -15.40 -10.80
N LYS A 222 8.41 -16.58 -11.07
CA LYS A 222 7.62 -16.83 -12.30
C LYS A 222 6.36 -15.97 -12.37
N ILE A 223 5.81 -15.63 -11.21
CA ILE A 223 4.71 -14.67 -11.05
C ILE A 223 5.07 -13.59 -10.03
N ILE A 224 4.57 -12.39 -10.27
CA ILE A 224 4.78 -11.21 -9.42
C ILE A 224 3.40 -10.64 -9.06
N LEU A 225 3.17 -10.39 -7.77
CA LEU A 225 1.95 -9.71 -7.33
C LEU A 225 2.12 -8.22 -7.60
N GLN A 226 1.31 -7.70 -8.52
CA GLN A 226 1.37 -6.29 -8.92
C GLN A 226 0.00 -5.84 -9.38
N ASP A 227 -0.49 -4.72 -8.83
CA ASP A 227 -1.76 -4.13 -9.27
C ASP A 227 -1.72 -3.77 -10.76
N LYS A 228 -2.88 -3.90 -11.43
CA LYS A 228 -3.00 -3.60 -12.86
C LYS A 228 -2.58 -2.17 -13.18
N ALA A 229 -3.03 -1.20 -12.41
CA ALA A 229 -2.69 0.21 -12.64
C ALA A 229 -1.19 0.47 -12.44
N SER A 230 -0.54 -0.23 -11.51
CA SER A 230 0.91 -0.19 -11.30
C SER A 230 1.72 -0.78 -12.48
N CYS A 231 1.09 -1.55 -13.38
CA CYS A 231 1.71 -2.02 -14.61
C CYS A 231 1.73 -0.95 -15.72
N PHE A 232 0.83 0.03 -15.66
CA PHE A 232 0.65 1.02 -16.74
C PHE A 232 1.91 1.82 -17.06
N PRO A 233 2.72 2.33 -16.10
CA PRO A 233 3.88 3.14 -16.40
C PRO A 233 4.92 2.43 -17.27
N ALA A 234 5.27 1.19 -16.92
CA ALA A 234 6.23 0.40 -17.69
C ALA A 234 5.65 -0.01 -19.05
N TYR A 235 4.37 -0.39 -19.10
CA TYR A 235 3.71 -0.77 -20.34
C TYR A 235 3.52 0.43 -21.29
N LEU A 236 3.18 1.61 -20.78
CA LEU A 236 3.07 2.84 -21.57
C LEU A 236 4.45 3.33 -22.06
N LEU A 237 5.51 3.13 -21.25
CA LEU A 237 6.88 3.44 -21.67
C LEU A 237 7.31 2.57 -22.83
N ASP A 238 6.97 1.29 -22.84
CA ASP A 238 7.24 0.31 -23.90
C ASP A 238 8.68 0.43 -24.46
N PRO A 239 9.72 0.27 -23.62
CA PRO A 239 11.10 0.42 -24.06
C PRO A 239 11.49 -0.74 -24.97
N ARG A 240 12.24 -0.43 -26.04
CA ARG A 240 12.71 -1.42 -27.00
C ARG A 240 14.23 -1.53 -26.96
N PRO A 241 14.81 -2.73 -27.18
CA PRO A 241 16.26 -2.93 -27.11
C PRO A 241 17.06 -1.99 -28.01
N GLN A 242 16.51 -1.66 -29.21
CA GLN A 242 17.18 -0.77 -30.16
C GLN A 242 17.13 0.70 -29.77
N ASP A 243 16.28 1.11 -28.82
CA ASP A 243 16.13 2.53 -28.46
C ASP A 243 17.26 2.99 -27.52
N GLY A 244 17.88 2.06 -26.79
CA GLY A 244 18.97 2.34 -25.85
C GLY A 244 18.66 1.93 -24.42
N ASP A 245 19.34 2.56 -23.47
CA ASP A 245 19.20 2.27 -22.04
C ASP A 245 17.96 2.92 -21.42
N VAL A 246 17.53 2.36 -20.29
CA VAL A 246 16.34 2.80 -19.55
C VAL A 246 16.72 3.23 -18.14
N VAL A 247 16.05 4.23 -17.60
CA VAL A 247 16.15 4.63 -16.19
C VAL A 247 14.83 4.38 -15.49
N ASP A 248 14.89 3.78 -14.31
CA ASP A 248 13.82 3.80 -13.30
C ASP A 248 14.28 4.70 -12.14
N ALA A 249 13.68 5.88 -12.02
CA ALA A 249 14.15 6.93 -11.13
C ALA A 249 13.75 6.73 -9.65
N CYS A 250 12.74 5.88 -9.37
CA CYS A 250 12.20 5.59 -8.04
C CYS A 250 11.88 4.09 -7.94
N ALA A 251 12.92 3.25 -8.01
CA ALA A 251 12.78 1.87 -8.43
C ALA A 251 12.20 0.90 -7.39
N ALA A 252 12.36 1.17 -6.08
CA ALA A 252 11.87 0.24 -5.05
C ALA A 252 10.34 0.25 -4.91
N PRO A 253 9.74 -0.93 -4.70
CA PRO A 253 10.34 -2.23 -4.35
C PRO A 253 10.83 -3.08 -5.54
N GLY A 254 10.66 -2.65 -6.81
CA GLY A 254 11.18 -3.34 -7.99
C GLY A 254 10.11 -3.89 -8.93
N ASN A 255 8.83 -3.70 -8.64
CA ASN A 255 7.75 -4.21 -9.48
C ASN A 255 7.77 -3.60 -10.89
N LYS A 256 7.92 -2.26 -10.99
CA LYS A 256 8.00 -1.55 -12.27
C LYS A 256 9.31 -1.82 -12.98
N THR A 257 10.42 -1.84 -12.24
CA THR A 257 11.76 -2.15 -12.76
C THR A 257 11.82 -3.54 -13.41
N THR A 258 11.30 -4.57 -12.73
CA THR A 258 11.23 -5.94 -13.28
C THR A 258 10.22 -6.07 -14.42
N HIS A 259 9.21 -5.21 -14.47
CA HIS A 259 8.28 -5.14 -15.60
C HIS A 259 8.97 -4.58 -16.86
N LEU A 260 9.78 -3.51 -16.71
CA LEU A 260 10.62 -2.99 -17.79
C LEU A 260 11.54 -4.09 -18.37
N ALA A 261 12.19 -4.88 -17.50
CA ALA A 261 13.03 -5.99 -17.94
C ALA A 261 12.22 -7.06 -18.70
N SER A 262 11.01 -7.39 -18.26
CA SER A 262 10.11 -8.32 -18.94
C SER A 262 9.68 -7.82 -20.33
N ILE A 263 9.42 -6.51 -20.46
CA ILE A 263 9.04 -5.88 -21.74
C ILE A 263 10.21 -5.91 -22.74
N LEU A 264 11.40 -5.47 -22.31
CA LEU A 264 12.61 -5.53 -23.13
C LEU A 264 12.91 -6.95 -23.62
N HIS A 265 12.79 -7.93 -22.73
CA HIS A 265 12.98 -9.35 -23.09
C HIS A 265 11.93 -9.81 -24.12
N GLY A 266 10.67 -9.46 -23.92
CA GLY A 266 9.59 -9.80 -24.87
C GLY A 266 9.83 -9.25 -26.27
N HIS A 267 10.31 -8.00 -26.39
CA HIS A 267 10.68 -7.42 -27.67
C HIS A 267 11.89 -8.10 -28.33
N SER A 268 12.89 -8.52 -27.53
CA SER A 268 14.04 -9.26 -28.06
C SER A 268 13.63 -10.60 -28.68
N LEU A 269 12.72 -11.33 -28.06
CA LEU A 269 12.20 -12.60 -28.59
C LEU A 269 11.39 -12.43 -29.88
N SER A 270 10.61 -11.34 -29.99
CA SER A 270 9.74 -11.08 -31.14
C SER A 270 10.52 -10.73 -32.41
N ASN A 271 11.72 -10.18 -32.29
CA ASN A 271 12.56 -9.78 -33.43
C ASN A 271 13.32 -10.96 -34.07
N GLY A 272 13.17 -12.18 -33.55
CA GLY A 272 13.81 -13.39 -34.12
C GLY A 272 15.34 -13.44 -33.95
N ASP A 273 15.89 -12.54 -33.16
CA ASP A 273 17.32 -12.51 -32.87
C ASP A 273 17.69 -13.71 -31.97
N CYS A 274 18.52 -14.59 -32.48
CA CYS A 274 19.30 -15.51 -31.62
C CYS A 274 19.92 -14.65 -30.52
N ALA A 275 19.75 -15.02 -29.26
CA ALA A 275 20.15 -14.34 -28.03
C ALA A 275 21.08 -13.12 -28.26
N PRO A 276 20.64 -11.88 -28.02
CA PRO A 276 21.43 -10.70 -28.37
C PRO A 276 22.83 -10.83 -27.76
N SER A 277 23.83 -10.47 -28.55
CA SER A 277 25.21 -10.41 -28.04
C SER A 277 25.22 -9.47 -26.82
N LYS A 278 26.03 -9.72 -25.79
CA LYS A 278 26.11 -8.91 -24.55
C LYS A 278 26.31 -7.42 -24.82
N GLU A 279 26.79 -7.06 -26.01
CA GLU A 279 27.05 -5.68 -26.46
C GLU A 279 25.76 -4.96 -26.95
N GLN A 280 24.68 -5.67 -27.19
CA GLN A 280 23.39 -5.11 -27.69
C GLN A 280 22.27 -5.11 -26.64
N GLN A 281 22.57 -5.50 -25.39
CA GLN A 281 21.57 -5.57 -24.34
C GLN A 281 21.40 -4.21 -23.66
N SER A 282 20.17 -3.63 -23.72
CA SER A 282 19.83 -2.41 -22.99
C SER A 282 19.97 -2.62 -21.48
N THR A 283 20.57 -1.63 -20.82
CA THR A 283 20.73 -1.60 -19.36
C THR A 283 19.59 -0.80 -18.73
N ILE A 284 19.02 -1.29 -17.64
CA ILE A 284 18.09 -0.55 -16.80
C ILE A 284 18.86 0.00 -15.60
N PHE A 285 18.98 1.32 -15.48
CA PHE A 285 19.53 2.01 -14.31
C PHE A 285 18.42 2.25 -13.30
N ALA A 286 18.48 1.58 -12.17
CA ALA A 286 17.45 1.62 -11.12
C ALA A 286 17.96 2.43 -9.92
N PHE A 287 17.37 3.61 -9.67
CA PHE A 287 17.75 4.49 -8.58
C PHE A 287 16.83 4.31 -7.37
N GLU A 288 17.43 4.18 -6.19
CA GLU A 288 16.69 4.16 -4.94
C GLU A 288 17.51 4.85 -3.84
N LYS A 289 16.96 5.92 -3.30
CA LYS A 289 17.62 6.77 -2.28
C LYS A 289 17.69 6.11 -0.91
N ASP A 290 16.64 5.37 -0.53
CA ASP A 290 16.60 4.64 0.76
C ASP A 290 17.30 3.30 0.63
N THR A 291 18.35 3.10 1.45
CA THR A 291 19.18 1.89 1.41
C THR A 291 18.42 0.62 1.83
N ARG A 292 17.38 0.73 2.69
CA ARG A 292 16.56 -0.43 3.10
C ARG A 292 15.63 -0.84 1.97
N ARG A 293 15.01 0.14 1.30
CA ARG A 293 14.20 -0.12 0.11
C ARG A 293 15.05 -0.67 -1.03
N ALA A 294 16.29 -0.21 -1.19
CA ALA A 294 17.23 -0.74 -2.17
C ALA A 294 17.56 -2.23 -1.94
N GLN A 295 17.63 -2.70 -0.70
CA GLN A 295 17.78 -4.13 -0.39
C GLN A 295 16.57 -4.94 -0.88
N THR A 296 15.36 -4.41 -0.73
CA THR A 296 14.14 -5.03 -1.26
C THR A 296 14.17 -5.10 -2.79
N LEU A 297 14.55 -4.00 -3.44
CA LEU A 297 14.76 -3.95 -4.88
C LEU A 297 15.76 -5.00 -5.36
N GLN A 298 16.93 -5.12 -4.70
CA GLN A 298 17.95 -6.13 -5.02
C GLN A 298 17.40 -7.55 -4.93
N LYS A 299 16.62 -7.85 -3.88
CA LYS A 299 15.97 -9.15 -3.69
C LYS A 299 14.95 -9.43 -4.80
N MET A 300 14.09 -8.45 -5.12
CA MET A 300 13.08 -8.58 -6.17
C MET A 300 13.72 -8.80 -7.54
N VAL A 301 14.73 -8.03 -7.90
CA VAL A 301 15.47 -8.15 -9.16
C VAL A 301 16.12 -9.53 -9.30
N ARG A 302 16.70 -10.07 -8.22
CA ARG A 302 17.30 -11.41 -8.20
C ARG A 302 16.24 -12.49 -8.40
N ILE A 303 15.14 -12.45 -7.65
CA ILE A 303 14.05 -13.42 -7.75
C ILE A 303 13.42 -13.38 -9.15
N ALA A 304 13.23 -12.20 -9.72
CA ALA A 304 12.68 -12.05 -11.06
C ALA A 304 13.62 -12.48 -12.19
N GLY A 305 14.86 -12.88 -11.90
CA GLY A 305 15.83 -13.27 -12.93
C GLY A 305 16.38 -12.12 -13.79
N ALA A 306 16.24 -10.87 -13.32
CA ALA A 306 16.58 -9.67 -14.09
C ALA A 306 17.94 -9.04 -13.72
N LYS A 307 18.79 -9.74 -12.94
CA LYS A 307 20.03 -9.21 -12.38
C LYS A 307 21.00 -8.69 -13.47
N ASP A 308 21.09 -9.39 -14.59
CA ASP A 308 22.06 -9.05 -15.64
C ASP A 308 21.61 -7.85 -16.50
N MET A 309 20.33 -7.49 -16.44
CA MET A 309 19.75 -6.35 -17.16
C MET A 309 19.68 -5.06 -16.32
N ILE A 310 19.80 -5.17 -14.98
CA ILE A 310 19.52 -4.06 -14.07
C ILE A 310 20.74 -3.69 -13.25
N ARG A 311 21.15 -2.40 -13.32
CA ARG A 311 22.17 -1.79 -12.49
C ARG A 311 21.50 -0.97 -11.39
N ILE A 312 21.63 -1.40 -10.14
CA ILE A 312 20.99 -0.76 -8.99
C ILE A 312 21.93 0.26 -8.36
N ALA A 313 21.52 1.51 -8.34
CA ALA A 313 22.19 2.63 -7.67
C ALA A 313 21.59 2.80 -6.26
N ALA A 314 21.98 1.91 -5.34
CA ALA A 314 21.48 1.89 -3.97
C ALA A 314 22.00 3.10 -3.16
N GLY A 315 21.08 3.81 -2.47
CA GLY A 315 21.40 5.00 -1.69
C GLY A 315 21.63 6.26 -2.53
N GLN A 316 21.41 6.19 -3.86
CA GLN A 316 21.65 7.32 -4.74
C GLN A 316 20.35 8.06 -5.07
N ASP A 317 20.35 9.36 -4.80
CA ASP A 317 19.26 10.26 -5.18
C ASP A 317 19.33 10.57 -6.68
N PHE A 318 18.26 10.25 -7.42
CA PHE A 318 18.18 10.51 -8.87
C PHE A 318 18.40 12.01 -9.21
N LEU A 319 17.98 12.94 -8.36
CA LEU A 319 18.19 14.37 -8.58
C LEU A 319 19.65 14.80 -8.50
N GLN A 320 20.54 13.99 -7.91
CA GLN A 320 21.98 14.26 -7.82
C GLN A 320 22.76 13.67 -9.00
N VAL A 321 22.08 12.97 -9.92
CA VAL A 321 22.72 12.38 -11.08
C VAL A 321 23.12 13.47 -12.07
N ASN A 322 24.41 13.46 -12.50
CA ASN A 322 24.81 14.29 -13.62
C ASN A 322 24.34 13.67 -14.94
N VAL A 323 23.33 14.26 -15.53
CA VAL A 323 22.71 13.76 -16.78
C VAL A 323 23.67 13.75 -17.99
N GLN A 324 24.82 14.46 -17.89
CA GLN A 324 25.84 14.53 -18.93
C GLN A 324 26.92 13.44 -18.81
N ASP A 325 26.88 12.62 -17.75
CA ASP A 325 27.84 11.55 -17.57
C ASP A 325 27.77 10.54 -18.73
N ALA A 326 28.93 10.13 -19.21
CA ALA A 326 29.05 9.23 -20.35
C ALA A 326 28.30 7.90 -20.16
N VAL A 327 28.09 7.47 -18.89
CA VAL A 327 27.35 6.25 -18.56
C VAL A 327 25.88 6.35 -18.96
N TYR A 328 25.30 7.55 -18.99
CA TYR A 328 23.88 7.78 -19.32
C TYR A 328 23.67 8.27 -20.77
N LYS A 329 24.73 8.33 -21.58
CA LYS A 329 24.66 8.85 -22.96
C LYS A 329 23.63 8.14 -23.84
N ASN A 330 23.37 6.85 -23.58
CA ASN A 330 22.44 6.03 -24.36
C ASN A 330 21.04 5.94 -23.72
N VAL A 331 20.77 6.63 -22.61
CA VAL A 331 19.48 6.59 -21.95
C VAL A 331 18.42 7.26 -22.83
N SER A 332 17.53 6.46 -23.37
CA SER A 332 16.44 6.89 -24.27
C SER A 332 15.08 7.00 -23.61
N ALA A 333 14.84 6.20 -22.56
CA ALA A 333 13.55 6.08 -21.88
C ALA A 333 13.70 6.18 -20.36
N LEU A 334 12.77 6.89 -19.70
CA LEU A 334 12.77 7.03 -18.25
C LEU A 334 11.37 6.77 -17.67
N LEU A 335 11.34 6.01 -16.56
CA LEU A 335 10.15 5.78 -15.73
C LEU A 335 10.30 6.53 -14.43
N LEU A 336 9.31 7.37 -14.10
CA LEU A 336 9.24 8.12 -12.85
C LEU A 336 7.96 7.76 -12.11
N ASP A 337 8.11 7.15 -10.95
CA ASP A 337 7.02 6.82 -10.02
C ASP A 337 7.38 7.35 -8.62
N PRO A 338 7.39 8.68 -8.46
CA PRO A 338 7.84 9.33 -7.24
C PRO A 338 6.85 9.15 -6.10
N SER A 339 7.33 9.36 -4.87
CA SER A 339 6.48 9.47 -3.68
C SER A 339 5.32 10.43 -3.90
N CYS A 340 4.13 10.01 -3.55
CA CYS A 340 2.90 10.76 -3.67
C CYS A 340 2.03 10.62 -2.41
N SER A 341 0.85 11.24 -2.40
CA SER A 341 -0.07 11.17 -1.26
C SER A 341 -0.62 9.77 -1.00
N GLY A 342 -0.55 8.85 -1.97
CA GLY A 342 -1.11 7.50 -1.85
C GLY A 342 -2.63 7.47 -1.73
N SER A 343 -3.32 8.56 -2.03
CA SER A 343 -4.78 8.72 -1.83
C SER A 343 -5.64 7.80 -2.72
N GLY A 344 -5.06 7.19 -3.74
CA GLY A 344 -5.73 6.23 -4.62
C GLY A 344 -5.70 4.79 -4.12
N ILE A 345 -4.86 4.46 -3.13
CA ILE A 345 -4.69 3.09 -2.65
C ILE A 345 -5.81 2.73 -1.68
N VAL A 346 -6.51 1.64 -1.97
CA VAL A 346 -7.59 1.11 -1.13
C VAL A 346 -7.01 0.18 -0.06
N GLY A 347 -7.62 0.20 1.14
CA GLY A 347 -7.26 -0.73 2.22
C GLY A 347 -5.98 -0.40 2.98
N ARG A 348 -5.21 0.61 2.57
CA ARG A 348 -3.94 0.96 3.20
C ARG A 348 -4.08 1.38 4.67
N ASP A 349 -5.23 1.96 5.03
CA ASP A 349 -5.49 2.54 6.35
C ASP A 349 -6.76 2.03 7.04
N SER A 350 -7.50 1.10 6.43
CA SER A 350 -8.74 0.57 7.00
C SER A 350 -8.44 -0.44 8.11
N MET A 351 -8.41 0.05 9.35
CA MET A 351 -8.46 -0.84 10.50
C MET A 351 -9.87 -1.43 10.59
N PRO A 352 -10.03 -2.77 10.71
CA PRO A 352 -11.33 -3.36 10.93
C PRO A 352 -12.01 -2.73 12.15
N PRO A 353 -13.34 -2.50 12.13
CA PRO A 353 -14.04 -1.88 13.25
C PRO A 353 -13.84 -2.67 14.53
N LEU A 354 -13.47 -1.98 15.61
CA LEU A 354 -13.24 -2.60 16.92
C LEU A 354 -14.54 -2.59 17.74
N HIS A 355 -15.05 -3.77 18.03
CA HIS A 355 -16.24 -3.97 18.88
C HIS A 355 -15.82 -4.34 20.30
N LEU A 356 -15.94 -3.39 21.24
CA LEU A 356 -15.59 -3.62 22.65
C LEU A 356 -16.74 -4.30 23.41
N PRO A 357 -16.42 -5.29 24.28
CA PRO A 357 -17.39 -5.84 25.22
C PRO A 357 -17.75 -4.80 26.28
N GLU A 358 -19.03 -4.78 26.66
CA GLU A 358 -19.54 -3.84 27.65
C GLU A 358 -19.45 -4.41 29.06
N PHE A 359 -19.25 -3.54 30.05
CA PHE A 359 -19.43 -3.94 31.45
C PHE A 359 -20.91 -4.15 31.72
N PRO A 360 -21.31 -5.24 32.42
CA PRO A 360 -22.70 -5.45 32.76
C PRO A 360 -23.18 -4.32 33.67
N THR A 361 -24.02 -3.47 33.12
CA THR A 361 -24.76 -2.46 33.89
C THR A 361 -25.86 -3.16 34.68
N SER A 362 -26.08 -2.75 35.94
CA SER A 362 -27.04 -3.32 36.87
C SER A 362 -28.53 -3.16 36.47
N SER A 363 -28.82 -2.78 35.21
CA SER A 363 -30.17 -2.43 34.75
C SER A 363 -30.79 -3.38 33.71
N SER A 364 -30.17 -4.50 33.36
CA SER A 364 -30.74 -5.44 32.38
C SER A 364 -31.35 -6.72 33.00
N PHE A 365 -32.10 -6.55 34.09
CA PHE A 365 -33.05 -7.57 34.56
C PHE A 365 -34.46 -7.02 34.41
N SER A 366 -35.03 -7.07 33.22
CA SER A 366 -36.49 -7.08 33.04
C SER A 366 -36.86 -7.71 31.71
N SER A 367 -37.59 -8.76 31.90
CA SER A 367 -38.72 -9.24 31.15
C SER A 367 -38.52 -10.49 30.29
N SER A 368 -38.78 -11.60 30.95
CA SER A 368 -39.67 -12.62 30.38
C SER A 368 -40.42 -13.33 31.52
N SER A 369 -41.59 -12.84 31.88
CA SER A 369 -42.69 -13.67 32.41
C SER A 369 -44.01 -12.89 32.38
N SER A 370 -44.88 -13.38 31.55
CA SER A 370 -46.36 -13.52 31.65
C SER A 370 -47.17 -12.58 32.58
N SER A 371 -48.11 -11.92 31.94
CA SER A 371 -49.47 -11.46 32.30
C SER A 371 -50.12 -12.00 33.60
N SER A 372 -50.65 -11.08 34.44
CA SER A 372 -52.10 -10.90 34.75
C SER A 372 -52.30 -9.89 35.89
N PRO A 373 -53.48 -9.25 36.04
CA PRO A 373 -53.64 -7.97 36.66
C PRO A 373 -54.28 -8.02 38.06
N SER A 374 -54.10 -6.97 38.82
CA SER A 374 -55.07 -6.29 39.66
C SER A 374 -54.51 -5.84 41.02
N SER A 375 -54.70 -4.64 41.24
CA SER A 375 -55.30 -3.94 42.42
C SER A 375 -54.44 -2.80 42.98
N SER A 376 -55.15 -1.71 43.05
CA SER A 376 -54.91 -0.42 43.61
C SER A 376 -54.26 -0.35 45.01
N ALA A 377 -53.24 0.51 45.21
CA ALA A 377 -53.04 1.24 46.46
C ALA A 377 -52.12 2.44 46.31
N GLN A 378 -52.64 3.52 46.63
CA GLN A 378 -52.21 4.90 46.98
C GLN A 378 -50.74 5.25 47.07
N GLN A 379 -50.42 6.29 46.32
CA GLN A 379 -49.20 7.09 46.34
C GLN A 379 -49.06 7.91 47.65
N LYS A 380 -47.89 7.83 48.31
CA LYS A 380 -47.38 8.87 49.18
C LYS A 380 -46.21 9.58 48.50
N LYS A 381 -46.42 10.86 48.16
CA LYS A 381 -45.42 11.81 47.65
C LYS A 381 -44.35 12.07 48.71
N LYS A 382 -43.09 11.78 48.42
CA LYS A 382 -41.93 12.33 49.14
C LYS A 382 -41.33 13.47 48.31
N LYS A 383 -41.12 14.64 48.97
CA LYS A 383 -40.47 15.85 48.45
C LYS A 383 -39.00 15.55 48.09
N PRO A 384 -38.46 16.16 47.03
CA PRO A 384 -37.04 16.07 46.70
C PRO A 384 -36.17 16.93 47.62
N PRO A 385 -34.90 16.56 47.87
CA PRO A 385 -33.95 17.36 48.65
C PRO A 385 -33.54 18.63 47.88
N ARG A 386 -33.31 19.70 48.62
CA ARG A 386 -32.80 20.99 48.10
C ARG A 386 -31.37 20.81 47.61
N GLU A 387 -31.09 21.23 46.36
CA GLU A 387 -29.76 21.32 45.79
C GLU A 387 -29.01 22.58 46.24
N ASP A 388 -27.72 22.43 46.53
CA ASP A 388 -26.80 23.47 46.98
C ASP A 388 -26.38 24.37 45.79
N PRO A 389 -26.41 25.70 45.89
CA PRO A 389 -26.11 26.63 44.79
C PRO A 389 -24.67 26.58 44.26
N SER A 390 -23.73 25.92 44.96
CA SER A 390 -22.33 25.80 44.56
C SER A 390 -22.12 24.82 43.39
N TYR A 391 -23.07 23.91 43.14
CA TYR A 391 -22.96 22.92 42.07
C TYR A 391 -23.42 23.44 40.69
N GLN A 392 -24.19 24.50 40.66
CA GLN A 392 -24.67 25.10 39.40
C GLN A 392 -23.62 25.97 38.71
N ARG A 393 -22.59 26.44 39.42
CA ARG A 393 -21.52 27.26 38.83
C ARG A 393 -20.48 26.42 38.04
N LYS A 394 -20.31 25.13 38.36
CA LYS A 394 -19.40 24.23 37.62
C LYS A 394 -20.01 23.70 36.31
N ARG A 395 -21.33 23.52 36.27
CA ARG A 395 -22.02 23.06 35.03
C ARG A 395 -22.16 24.12 33.94
N LYS A 396 -22.01 25.40 34.26
CA LYS A 396 -22.07 26.51 33.28
C LYS A 396 -20.70 26.80 32.63
N LEU A 397 -19.59 26.28 33.20
CA LEU A 397 -18.25 26.42 32.60
C LEU A 397 -17.94 25.33 31.62
N ASP A 398 -18.59 24.15 31.71
CA ASP A 398 -18.38 23.01 30.79
C ASP A 398 -19.29 23.06 29.54
N GLN A 399 -20.16 24.08 29.39
CA GLN A 399 -21.04 24.22 28.23
C GLN A 399 -20.60 25.30 27.22
N VAL A 400 -19.41 25.87 27.35
CA VAL A 400 -18.87 26.89 26.41
C VAL A 400 -17.61 26.42 25.67
N ALA A 401 -17.34 25.13 25.62
CA ALA A 401 -16.22 24.57 24.86
C ALA A 401 -16.69 23.48 23.88
N ASP A 402 -17.80 23.72 23.19
CA ASP A 402 -18.18 22.94 22.01
C ASP A 402 -17.89 23.78 20.75
N THR A 403 -16.64 24.16 20.60
CA THR A 403 -16.09 24.63 19.34
C THR A 403 -15.58 23.39 18.60
N GLN A 404 -16.21 23.13 17.47
CA GLN A 404 -15.88 22.15 16.44
C GLN A 404 -14.37 21.87 16.40
N SER A 405 -13.97 20.66 16.80
CA SER A 405 -12.62 20.16 16.57
C SER A 405 -12.40 20.06 15.06
N PRO A 406 -11.32 20.63 14.51
CA PRO A 406 -11.05 20.54 13.08
C PRO A 406 -10.90 19.07 12.68
N ASN A 407 -11.44 18.73 11.53
CA ASN A 407 -11.34 17.42 10.89
C ASN A 407 -9.85 17.12 10.63
N ARG A 408 -9.24 16.28 11.44
CA ARG A 408 -7.84 15.84 11.26
C ARG A 408 -7.82 14.73 10.23
N THR A 409 -7.18 14.97 9.10
CA THR A 409 -6.95 13.98 8.05
C THR A 409 -5.50 13.51 8.13
N LEU A 410 -5.27 12.21 8.12
CA LEU A 410 -3.93 11.66 8.07
C LEU A 410 -3.58 11.33 6.63
N LEU A 411 -2.47 11.88 6.15
CA LEU A 411 -1.88 11.50 4.87
C LEU A 411 -0.57 10.77 5.11
N ARG A 412 -0.44 9.63 4.46
CA ARG A 412 0.79 8.85 4.41
C ARG A 412 1.33 8.88 2.99
N ASP A 413 2.61 9.21 2.83
CA ASP A 413 3.29 9.07 1.53
C ASP A 413 3.74 7.63 1.28
N ASP A 414 4.18 7.35 0.04
CA ASP A 414 4.65 6.02 -0.36
C ASP A 414 5.93 5.60 0.37
N ASP A 415 6.68 6.54 0.93
CA ASP A 415 7.86 6.31 1.76
C ASP A 415 7.49 5.94 3.21
N GLY A 416 6.20 5.94 3.53
CA GLY A 416 5.69 5.60 4.86
C GLY A 416 5.74 6.72 5.88
N ASN A 417 6.07 7.97 5.47
CA ASN A 417 6.02 9.12 6.35
C ASN A 417 4.58 9.57 6.55
N GLU A 418 4.18 9.70 7.79
CA GLU A 418 2.83 10.14 8.16
C GLU A 418 2.84 11.61 8.52
N THR A 419 1.88 12.34 7.97
CA THR A 419 1.63 13.73 8.32
C THR A 419 0.19 13.85 8.83
N VAL A 420 0.04 14.27 10.07
CA VAL A 420 -1.27 14.61 10.65
C VAL A 420 -1.67 15.96 10.07
N LEU A 421 -2.81 15.98 9.40
CA LEU A 421 -3.37 17.19 8.83
C LEU A 421 -4.50 17.68 9.73
N ASP A 422 -4.28 18.76 10.42
CA ASP A 422 -5.26 19.35 11.33
C ASP A 422 -6.29 20.23 10.58
N SER A 423 -6.05 20.47 9.27
CA SER A 423 -6.93 21.30 8.45
C SER A 423 -6.80 21.00 6.94
N GLU A 424 -7.77 21.44 6.13
CA GLU A 424 -7.67 21.45 4.66
C GLU A 424 -6.43 22.21 4.15
N LYS A 425 -5.98 23.18 4.94
CA LYS A 425 -4.78 23.96 4.62
C LYS A 425 -3.52 23.11 4.67
N ASP A 426 -3.38 22.26 5.69
CA ASP A 426 -2.22 21.36 5.83
C ASP A 426 -2.18 20.33 4.70
N LEU A 427 -3.35 19.81 4.29
CA LEU A 427 -3.48 18.93 3.12
C LEU A 427 -3.00 19.65 1.86
N HIS A 428 -3.45 20.89 1.65
CA HIS A 428 -3.06 21.68 0.48
C HIS A 428 -1.55 21.95 0.44
N GLU A 429 -0.96 22.36 1.58
CA GLU A 429 0.49 22.62 1.69
C GLU A 429 1.31 21.34 1.40
N ARG A 430 0.85 20.18 1.91
CA ARG A 430 1.51 18.91 1.62
C ARG A 430 1.41 18.50 0.16
N LEU A 431 0.22 18.60 -0.45
CA LEU A 431 0.05 18.32 -1.89
C LEU A 431 0.91 19.26 -2.74
N GLN A 432 1.06 20.51 -2.33
CA GLN A 432 1.93 21.47 -3.01
C GLN A 432 3.41 21.08 -2.90
N ALA A 433 3.86 20.63 -1.73
CA ALA A 433 5.23 20.16 -1.53
C ALA A 433 5.53 18.92 -2.39
N LEU A 434 4.64 17.92 -2.37
CA LEU A 434 4.76 16.70 -3.17
C LEU A 434 4.77 17.01 -4.67
N SER A 435 3.82 17.82 -5.16
CA SER A 435 3.74 18.18 -6.58
C SER A 435 4.97 18.97 -7.06
N SER A 436 5.55 19.81 -6.20
CA SER A 436 6.77 20.55 -6.51
C SER A 436 7.98 19.62 -6.64
N PHE A 437 8.09 18.63 -5.75
CA PHE A 437 9.13 17.60 -5.81
C PHE A 437 8.97 16.73 -7.07
N GLN A 438 7.75 16.29 -7.37
CA GLN A 438 7.42 15.48 -8.55
C GLN A 438 7.75 16.24 -9.86
N LEU A 439 7.40 17.52 -9.92
CA LEU A 439 7.78 18.39 -11.04
C LEU A 439 9.29 18.47 -11.21
N THR A 440 10.04 18.65 -10.10
CA THR A 440 11.51 18.74 -10.14
C THR A 440 12.13 17.46 -10.72
N LEU A 441 11.64 16.28 -10.30
CA LEU A 441 12.08 15.00 -10.86
C LEU A 441 11.81 14.90 -12.36
N LEU A 442 10.61 15.29 -12.79
CA LEU A 442 10.22 15.24 -14.20
C LEU A 442 11.08 16.18 -15.07
N LEU A 443 11.33 17.40 -14.58
CA LEU A 443 12.21 18.36 -15.28
C LEU A 443 13.66 17.88 -15.32
N HIS A 444 14.13 17.16 -14.31
CA HIS A 444 15.46 16.54 -14.31
C HIS A 444 15.53 15.43 -15.37
N ALA A 445 14.53 14.57 -15.45
CA ALA A 445 14.45 13.54 -16.49
C ALA A 445 14.44 14.14 -17.90
N PHE A 446 13.74 15.25 -18.12
CA PHE A 446 13.72 15.94 -19.40
C PHE A 446 15.08 16.45 -19.87
N ARG A 447 16.08 16.56 -18.97
CA ARG A 447 17.43 17.02 -19.31
C ARG A 447 18.35 15.93 -19.86
N PHE A 448 17.99 14.64 -19.74
CA PHE A 448 18.81 13.56 -20.29
C PHE A 448 19.02 13.72 -21.79
N PRO A 449 20.27 13.74 -22.29
CA PRO A 449 20.58 14.14 -23.66
C PRO A 449 19.84 13.33 -24.71
N SER A 450 19.87 12.00 -24.60
CA SER A 450 19.29 11.06 -25.57
C SER A 450 17.87 10.63 -25.23
N ALA A 451 17.29 11.08 -24.11
CA ALA A 451 15.95 10.71 -23.74
C ALA A 451 14.92 11.18 -24.77
N THR A 452 14.10 10.29 -25.22
CA THR A 452 13.01 10.53 -26.19
C THR A 452 11.64 10.22 -25.61
N LYS A 453 11.55 9.43 -24.52
CA LYS A 453 10.31 9.04 -23.88
C LYS A 453 10.44 9.02 -22.36
N VAL A 454 9.47 9.59 -21.67
CA VAL A 454 9.41 9.63 -20.20
C VAL A 454 7.99 9.30 -19.78
N THR A 455 7.82 8.35 -18.83
CA THR A 455 6.55 8.14 -18.14
C THR A 455 6.62 8.72 -16.73
N TYR A 456 5.54 9.32 -16.30
CA TYR A 456 5.31 9.85 -14.97
C TYR A 456 4.04 9.27 -14.39
N SER A 457 4.08 8.75 -13.18
CA SER A 457 2.93 8.12 -12.53
C SER A 457 2.83 8.46 -11.06
N THR A 458 1.61 8.36 -10.51
CA THR A 458 1.31 8.47 -9.08
C THR A 458 0.19 7.53 -8.69
N CYS A 459 0.17 7.06 -7.45
CA CYS A 459 -0.99 6.41 -6.85
C CYS A 459 -1.91 7.42 -6.15
N SER A 460 -2.01 8.64 -6.68
CA SER A 460 -2.85 9.73 -6.17
C SER A 460 -4.07 9.97 -7.05
N VAL A 461 -5.20 10.36 -6.43
CA VAL A 461 -6.39 10.84 -7.12
C VAL A 461 -6.41 12.37 -7.25
N HIS A 462 -5.47 13.07 -6.60
CA HIS A 462 -5.43 14.53 -6.57
C HIS A 462 -4.88 15.13 -7.87
N ARG A 463 -5.62 16.07 -8.47
CA ARG A 463 -5.20 16.78 -9.67
C ARG A 463 -3.89 17.55 -9.51
N GLN A 464 -3.58 17.99 -8.28
CA GLN A 464 -2.36 18.73 -7.93
C GLN A 464 -1.09 17.91 -8.19
N GLU A 465 -1.13 16.60 -7.92
CA GLU A 465 -0.02 15.67 -8.15
C GLU A 465 -0.05 15.04 -9.56
N ASN A 466 -1.11 15.22 -10.31
CA ASN A 466 -1.38 14.58 -11.59
C ASN A 466 -1.32 15.61 -12.73
N GLU A 467 -2.47 16.03 -13.28
CA GLU A 467 -2.54 16.93 -14.44
C GLU A 467 -1.82 18.26 -14.22
N HIS A 468 -1.88 18.85 -13.02
CA HIS A 468 -1.19 20.11 -12.77
C HIS A 468 0.34 19.96 -12.87
N VAL A 469 0.90 18.80 -12.49
CA VAL A 469 2.33 18.51 -12.70
C VAL A 469 2.63 18.36 -14.18
N VAL A 470 1.78 17.65 -14.95
CA VAL A 470 1.91 17.49 -16.39
C VAL A 470 1.89 18.85 -17.09
N MET A 471 0.90 19.70 -16.80
CA MET A 471 0.77 21.02 -17.41
C MET A 471 2.00 21.90 -17.12
N LYS A 472 2.43 21.99 -15.85
CA LYS A 472 3.63 22.75 -15.47
C LYS A 472 4.89 22.22 -16.15
N ALA A 473 5.01 20.90 -16.32
CA ALA A 473 6.15 20.29 -16.98
C ALA A 473 6.18 20.68 -18.47
N LEU A 474 5.05 20.59 -19.19
CA LEU A 474 4.94 20.97 -20.59
C LEU A 474 5.18 22.47 -20.83
N GLN A 475 4.74 23.31 -19.89
CA GLN A 475 4.93 24.77 -19.92
C GLN A 475 6.35 25.19 -19.51
N SER A 476 7.19 24.29 -19.05
CA SER A 476 8.55 24.61 -18.60
C SER A 476 9.46 25.03 -19.74
N GLY A 477 10.49 25.84 -19.42
CA GLY A 477 11.51 26.24 -20.39
C GLY A 477 12.29 25.03 -20.94
N VAL A 478 12.53 24.00 -20.11
CA VAL A 478 13.23 22.77 -20.53
C VAL A 478 12.39 21.98 -21.55
N ALA A 479 11.09 21.84 -21.29
CA ALA A 479 10.22 21.10 -22.21
C ALA A 479 10.14 21.81 -23.57
N ARG A 480 9.92 23.12 -23.58
CA ARG A 480 9.86 23.92 -24.82
C ARG A 480 11.16 23.91 -25.59
N ALA A 481 12.30 24.11 -24.91
CA ALA A 481 13.62 24.15 -25.56
C ALA A 481 14.01 22.80 -26.17
N ARG A 482 13.50 21.69 -25.62
CA ARG A 482 13.84 20.32 -26.07
C ARG A 482 12.74 19.65 -26.88
N GLY A 483 11.60 20.30 -27.10
CA GLY A 483 10.49 19.78 -27.90
C GLY A 483 9.69 18.65 -27.22
N TRP A 484 9.67 18.62 -25.87
CA TRP A 484 8.84 17.66 -25.15
C TRP A 484 7.35 17.96 -25.31
N ARG A 485 6.56 16.92 -25.60
CA ARG A 485 5.10 16.98 -25.76
C ARG A 485 4.47 15.76 -25.08
N ILE A 486 3.19 15.84 -24.79
CA ILE A 486 2.43 14.68 -24.32
C ILE A 486 2.39 13.58 -25.41
N LEU A 487 2.48 12.32 -25.01
CA LEU A 487 2.21 11.19 -25.88
C LEU A 487 0.70 11.12 -26.13
N ARG A 488 0.27 11.37 -27.35
CA ARG A 488 -1.15 11.37 -27.71
C ARG A 488 -1.76 9.99 -27.55
N ARG A 489 -3.07 9.93 -27.32
CA ARG A 489 -3.80 8.66 -27.14
C ARG A 489 -3.59 7.70 -28.31
N GLU A 490 -3.65 8.19 -29.54
CA GLU A 490 -3.46 7.41 -30.76
C GLU A 490 -2.06 6.80 -30.90
N ASP A 491 -1.06 7.39 -30.27
CA ASP A 491 0.34 6.94 -30.30
C ASP A 491 0.70 6.01 -29.13
N GLN A 492 -0.23 5.77 -28.19
CA GLN A 492 -0.01 4.90 -27.05
C GLN A 492 -0.06 3.42 -27.45
N VAL A 493 0.51 2.54 -26.62
CA VAL A 493 0.37 1.08 -26.80
C VAL A 493 -1.10 0.65 -26.76
N ALA A 494 -1.45 -0.38 -27.50
CA ALA A 494 -2.84 -0.75 -27.79
C ALA A 494 -3.76 -0.82 -26.55
N GLY A 495 -3.30 -1.44 -25.45
CA GLY A 495 -4.10 -1.53 -24.22
C GLY A 495 -4.31 -0.18 -23.53
N MET A 496 -3.36 0.73 -23.63
CA MET A 496 -3.49 2.09 -23.07
C MET A 496 -4.32 2.99 -23.98
N GLN A 497 -4.21 2.82 -25.28
CA GLN A 497 -5.10 3.47 -26.25
C GLN A 497 -6.57 3.08 -26.03
N ALA A 498 -6.84 1.80 -25.76
CA ALA A 498 -8.17 1.25 -25.48
C ALA A 498 -8.72 1.62 -24.09
N TRP A 499 -7.85 2.00 -23.13
CA TRP A 499 -8.29 2.33 -21.77
C TRP A 499 -9.27 3.51 -21.77
N PRO A 500 -10.46 3.39 -21.13
CA PRO A 500 -11.52 4.38 -21.31
C PRO A 500 -11.37 5.64 -20.45
N VAL A 501 -10.68 5.55 -19.30
CA VAL A 501 -10.63 6.66 -18.32
C VAL A 501 -9.43 7.55 -18.58
N ARG A 502 -9.69 8.83 -18.82
CA ARG A 502 -8.68 9.82 -19.21
C ARG A 502 -8.49 10.91 -18.16
N GLY A 503 -7.51 11.78 -18.38
CA GLY A 503 -7.27 12.94 -17.55
C GLY A 503 -8.45 13.91 -17.52
N LEU A 504 -8.42 14.82 -16.57
CA LEU A 504 -9.47 15.82 -16.36
C LEU A 504 -9.20 17.05 -17.23
N VAL A 505 -10.09 17.37 -18.15
CA VAL A 505 -9.95 18.51 -19.08
C VAL A 505 -9.83 19.85 -18.34
N ASP A 506 -10.62 20.05 -17.28
CA ASP A 506 -10.55 21.24 -16.44
C ASP A 506 -9.21 21.37 -15.69
N ALA A 507 -8.59 20.26 -15.31
CA ALA A 507 -7.27 20.25 -14.69
C ALA A 507 -6.12 20.41 -15.71
N CYS A 508 -6.40 20.20 -17.00
CA CYS A 508 -5.52 20.48 -18.13
C CYS A 508 -5.75 21.86 -18.76
N GLU A 509 -6.33 22.82 -18.02
CA GLU A 509 -6.57 24.20 -18.49
C GLU A 509 -7.42 24.25 -19.78
N GLY A 510 -8.26 23.24 -20.02
CA GLY A 510 -9.09 23.10 -21.20
C GLY A 510 -8.41 22.42 -22.41
N ASP A 511 -7.16 21.99 -22.28
CA ASP A 511 -6.46 21.25 -23.33
C ASP A 511 -6.89 19.78 -23.37
N GLU A 512 -7.84 19.47 -24.26
CA GLU A 512 -8.36 18.13 -24.47
C GLU A 512 -7.28 17.15 -24.95
N SER A 513 -6.30 17.61 -25.73
CA SER A 513 -5.22 16.77 -26.25
C SER A 513 -4.32 16.27 -25.12
N VAL A 514 -4.01 17.13 -24.16
CA VAL A 514 -3.26 16.74 -22.97
C VAL A 514 -4.08 15.82 -22.08
N ALA A 515 -5.36 16.12 -21.85
CA ALA A 515 -6.26 15.30 -21.05
C ALA A 515 -6.41 13.88 -21.63
N GLU A 516 -6.62 13.75 -22.95
CA GLU A 516 -6.68 12.45 -23.62
C GLU A 516 -5.35 11.69 -23.60
N GLY A 517 -4.21 12.39 -23.56
CA GLY A 517 -2.89 11.78 -23.38
C GLY A 517 -2.65 11.22 -21.97
N CYS A 518 -3.33 11.76 -20.97
CA CYS A 518 -3.28 11.29 -19.59
C CYS A 518 -4.23 10.11 -19.35
N ILE A 519 -3.83 9.21 -18.48
CA ILE A 519 -4.59 8.01 -18.11
C ILE A 519 -4.88 8.06 -16.61
N ARG A 520 -6.13 7.84 -16.24
CA ARG A 520 -6.57 7.71 -14.86
C ARG A 520 -7.20 6.35 -14.59
N THR A 521 -7.18 5.93 -13.35
CA THR A 521 -8.00 4.85 -12.83
C THR A 521 -8.68 5.31 -11.55
N TYR A 522 -9.83 4.76 -11.25
CA TYR A 522 -10.55 5.02 -10.02
C TYR A 522 -10.97 3.70 -9.37
N LYS A 523 -11.03 3.69 -8.05
CA LYS A 523 -11.72 2.62 -7.37
C LYS A 523 -13.20 2.68 -7.81
N ASP A 524 -13.86 1.55 -7.90
CA ASP A 524 -15.29 1.46 -8.27
C ASP A 524 -15.66 1.81 -9.71
N ASP A 525 -14.67 1.93 -10.62
CA ASP A 525 -14.90 2.12 -12.06
C ASP A 525 -15.31 0.82 -12.80
N GLY A 526 -15.39 -0.29 -12.08
CA GLY A 526 -15.74 -1.60 -12.63
C GLY A 526 -14.57 -2.37 -13.28
N HIS A 527 -13.37 -1.77 -13.33
CA HIS A 527 -12.17 -2.40 -13.88
C HIS A 527 -11.34 -3.17 -12.85
N GLY A 528 -11.73 -3.14 -11.57
CA GLY A 528 -11.05 -3.83 -10.47
C GLY A 528 -9.65 -3.29 -10.21
N VAL A 529 -9.45 -1.99 -10.34
CA VAL A 529 -8.19 -1.26 -10.14
C VAL A 529 -8.31 -0.24 -9.02
N MET A 530 -7.18 0.14 -8.43
CA MET A 530 -7.10 1.23 -7.46
C MET A 530 -7.01 2.59 -8.18
N GLY A 531 -7.08 3.69 -7.42
CA GLY A 531 -6.87 5.02 -7.95
C GLY A 531 -5.40 5.22 -8.36
N PHE A 532 -5.17 5.61 -9.61
CA PHE A 532 -3.84 5.80 -10.18
C PHE A 532 -3.85 6.81 -11.31
N PHE A 533 -2.69 7.37 -11.61
CA PHE A 533 -2.48 8.29 -12.72
C PHE A 533 -1.19 7.95 -13.46
N VAL A 534 -1.20 8.03 -14.79
CA VAL A 534 0.01 7.97 -15.61
C VAL A 534 -0.11 8.86 -16.84
N ALA A 535 1.00 9.52 -17.17
CA ALA A 535 1.18 10.28 -18.41
C ALA A 535 2.54 9.92 -19.03
N ALA A 536 2.63 9.97 -20.35
CA ALA A 536 3.89 9.82 -21.05
C ALA A 536 4.21 11.07 -21.86
N PHE A 537 5.49 11.41 -21.90
CA PHE A 537 6.04 12.51 -22.67
C PHE A 537 6.98 11.96 -23.73
N VAL A 538 6.95 12.58 -24.91
CA VAL A 538 7.82 12.20 -26.02
C VAL A 538 8.44 13.44 -26.66
N ARG A 539 9.61 13.26 -27.25
CA ARG A 539 10.22 14.24 -28.15
C ARG A 539 10.89 13.55 -29.32
N ASP A 540 11.06 14.25 -30.42
CA ASP A 540 11.73 13.70 -31.59
C ASP A 540 13.26 13.67 -31.37
N ALA A 541 13.89 12.57 -31.75
CA ALA A 541 15.35 12.44 -31.72
C ALA A 541 15.95 13.46 -32.71
N GLY A 542 16.67 14.44 -32.23
CA GLY A 542 17.33 15.45 -33.07
C GLY A 542 16.90 16.91 -32.88
N SER A 543 15.87 17.20 -32.06
CA SER A 543 15.43 18.58 -31.77
C SER A 543 16.25 19.30 -30.68
N GLY A 544 17.48 18.85 -30.42
CA GLY A 544 18.35 19.46 -29.39
C GLY A 544 19.10 20.68 -29.91
N VAL A 545 18.54 21.88 -29.74
CA VAL A 545 19.34 23.12 -29.73
C VAL A 545 20.16 23.09 -28.46
N VAL A 546 21.47 23.00 -28.59
CA VAL A 546 22.42 23.21 -27.49
C VAL A 546 22.30 24.68 -27.07
N VAL A 547 21.48 24.95 -26.06
CA VAL A 547 21.51 26.26 -25.39
C VAL A 547 22.76 26.26 -24.52
N GLY A 548 23.84 26.78 -25.05
CA GLY A 548 25.01 27.14 -24.27
C GLY A 548 24.60 28.21 -23.26
N GLU A 549 24.65 27.90 -21.99
CA GLU A 549 24.61 28.91 -20.92
C GLU A 549 25.81 29.84 -21.10
N LYS A 550 25.58 31.06 -21.54
CA LYS A 550 26.53 32.14 -21.39
C LYS A 550 26.61 32.46 -19.90
N GLY A 551 27.65 31.93 -19.26
CA GLY A 551 28.08 32.41 -17.95
C GLY A 551 28.50 33.88 -18.02
N PRO A 552 28.28 34.67 -16.97
CA PRO A 552 28.70 36.06 -16.95
C PRO A 552 30.24 36.15 -16.97
N CYS A 553 30.76 37.00 -17.87
CA CYS A 553 32.16 37.42 -17.91
C CYS A 553 32.60 37.96 -16.54
N GLY A 554 33.49 37.25 -15.86
CA GLY A 554 34.24 37.74 -14.72
C GLY A 554 35.70 37.87 -15.11
N LEU A 555 36.23 39.04 -14.86
CA LEU A 555 37.58 39.54 -15.09
C LEU A 555 38.66 38.63 -14.49
N GLY A 556 39.77 38.53 -15.20
CA GLY A 556 40.92 37.75 -14.82
C GLY A 556 41.69 38.31 -13.63
N GLU A 557 42.56 37.48 -13.08
CA GLU A 557 43.93 37.85 -12.69
C GLU A 557 44.75 36.58 -12.37
N ASP A 558 46.00 36.71 -12.72
CA ASP A 558 47.14 35.80 -12.74
C ASP A 558 47.47 35.10 -11.41
N GLY A 559 48.18 33.95 -11.53
CA GLY A 559 49.15 33.57 -10.52
C GLY A 559 49.35 32.10 -10.23
N GLY A 560 50.29 31.49 -10.95
CA GLY A 560 51.43 30.74 -10.43
C GLY A 560 51.26 29.51 -9.53
N GLY A 561 51.70 28.36 -10.04
CA GLY A 561 52.73 27.61 -9.36
C GLY A 561 52.37 26.33 -8.57
N ALA A 562 53.05 25.28 -9.02
CA ALA A 562 53.60 24.17 -8.26
C ALA A 562 52.73 22.93 -7.98
N GLY A 563 53.18 21.86 -8.61
CA GLY A 563 52.73 20.48 -8.40
C GLY A 563 53.15 19.87 -7.07
N HIS A 564 52.44 18.83 -6.72
CA HIS A 564 52.99 17.72 -5.94
C HIS A 564 52.23 16.42 -6.28
N ASP A 565 53.00 15.48 -6.71
CA ASP A 565 52.82 14.08 -6.94
C ASP A 565 52.86 13.34 -5.58
N VAL A 566 51.95 12.40 -5.30
CA VAL A 566 52.05 11.26 -4.35
C VAL A 566 50.75 10.48 -4.50
N GLY A 567 50.66 9.23 -4.93
CA GLY A 567 51.21 8.05 -4.40
C GLY A 567 50.09 7.00 -4.39
N HIS A 568 50.27 5.93 -5.12
CA HIS A 568 49.43 4.71 -5.13
C HIS A 568 49.26 4.11 -3.72
N GLY A 569 48.05 3.60 -3.45
CA GLY A 569 47.76 2.70 -2.36
C GLY A 569 46.76 1.65 -2.76
N ASP A 570 47.24 0.49 -3.20
CA ASP A 570 46.46 -0.73 -3.36
C ASP A 570 45.95 -1.21 -1.98
N GLY A 571 44.67 -1.47 -1.86
CA GLY A 571 44.05 -2.07 -0.68
C GLY A 571 43.17 -3.23 -1.07
N ASP A 572 43.76 -4.43 -1.01
CA ASP A 572 43.09 -5.73 -1.07
C ASP A 572 41.96 -5.80 -0.02
N VAL A 573 40.72 -6.05 -0.44
CA VAL A 573 39.62 -6.44 0.43
C VAL A 573 39.24 -7.89 0.16
N ARG A 574 39.56 -8.74 1.13
CA ARG A 574 39.23 -10.15 1.19
C ARG A 574 37.73 -10.37 1.29
N ASP A 575 37.21 -11.25 0.45
CA ASP A 575 35.89 -11.85 0.54
C ASP A 575 35.76 -12.67 1.84
N GLY A 576 34.75 -12.34 2.63
CA GLY A 576 34.31 -13.10 3.79
C GLY A 576 32.94 -13.70 3.50
N ASP A 577 32.91 -14.99 3.19
CA ASP A 577 31.68 -15.78 3.12
C ASP A 577 31.07 -15.91 4.52
N GLY A 578 29.95 -15.23 4.75
CA GLY A 578 29.08 -15.39 5.90
C GLY A 578 27.78 -16.06 5.49
N GLU A 579 27.62 -17.33 5.80
CA GLU A 579 26.36 -18.06 5.69
C GLU A 579 25.32 -17.40 6.62
N ASP A 580 24.27 -16.82 6.05
CA ASP A 580 23.17 -16.22 6.80
C ASP A 580 21.95 -17.14 6.76
N ALA A 581 21.53 -17.55 7.95
CA ALA A 581 20.43 -18.45 8.21
C ALA A 581 19.11 -17.81 7.82
N GLY A 582 18.26 -18.57 7.15
CA GLY A 582 16.97 -18.18 6.60
C GLY A 582 16.06 -17.45 7.58
N SER A 583 15.76 -16.21 7.28
CA SER A 583 14.64 -15.47 7.87
C SER A 583 13.42 -15.63 6.97
N ASP A 584 12.33 -16.13 7.55
CA ASP A 584 11.00 -16.25 6.94
C ASP A 584 10.56 -14.92 6.31
N TRP A 585 10.40 -14.94 5.00
CA TRP A 585 9.94 -13.81 4.23
C TRP A 585 8.41 -13.82 4.13
N SER A 586 7.76 -12.86 4.76
CA SER A 586 6.36 -12.51 4.47
C SER A 586 6.35 -11.52 3.30
N GLY A 587 5.77 -11.93 2.16
CA GLY A 587 5.69 -11.12 0.95
C GLY A 587 5.07 -9.74 1.21
N PHE A 588 5.55 -8.74 0.46
CA PHE A 588 4.95 -7.41 0.46
C PHE A 588 3.61 -7.45 -0.27
N GLU A 589 2.57 -7.01 0.42
CA GLU A 589 1.31 -6.59 -0.19
C GLU A 589 1.44 -5.10 -0.49
N ASP A 590 1.35 -4.72 -1.77
CA ASP A 590 1.19 -3.33 -2.21
C ASP A 590 -0.22 -2.84 -1.89
#